data_6a9d2f52427fdac508fa0236bb8f61be
#
_entry.id   6a9d2f52427fdac508fa0236bb8f61be
#
_cell.length_a   1.000
_cell.length_b   1.000
_cell.length_c   1.000
_cell.angle_alpha   90.00
_cell.angle_beta   90.00
_cell.angle_gamma   90.00
#
_symmetry.space_group_name_H-M   'P 1'
#
loop_
_entity.id
_entity.type
_entity.pdbx_description
1 polymer ?
#
loop_
_entity_poly.entity_id
_entity_poly.type
_entity_poly.pdbx_seq_one_letter_code
_entity_poly.pdbx_strand_id
1 'polypeptide(L)'
;FATRENIQDRFSFYAKLKKPVLFCTSGLGSNELDDIKNLSQEIPIFIAPNTSIIIALMQDLVEKVLNFDESLQIEISEKHHESKLDKPSGTALSFAKLANLEESKIESFREGEAGNWHKIQLFNNFEELEFKHSASNRSIYAQGALNVVKWFYQKPKNLYYMQTLI
;
A
#
# COMPACT_ATOMS: atom_id res chain seq x y z
N PHE A 1 -12.07 -2.82 -0.89
CA PHE A 1 -12.43 -2.19 0.40
C PHE A 1 -13.31 -3.11 1.26
N ALA A 2 -13.09 -4.40 1.23
CA ALA A 2 -13.88 -5.38 1.97
C ALA A 2 -13.15 -5.83 3.24
N THR A 3 -13.89 -6.39 4.19
CA THR A 3 -13.32 -7.08 5.34
C THR A 3 -12.68 -8.40 4.91
N ARG A 4 -11.90 -9.02 5.79
CA ARG A 4 -11.33 -10.38 5.55
C ARG A 4 -12.34 -11.50 5.79
N GLU A 5 -13.50 -11.20 6.35
CA GLU A 5 -14.56 -12.17 6.60
C GLU A 5 -14.99 -12.87 5.31
N ASN A 6 -15.09 -14.20 5.36
CA ASN A 6 -15.52 -15.06 4.25
C ASN A 6 -14.71 -14.86 2.95
N ILE A 7 -13.41 -14.55 3.07
CA ILE A 7 -12.57 -14.24 1.91
C ILE A 7 -12.46 -15.45 0.96
N GLN A 8 -12.48 -16.68 1.48
CA GLN A 8 -12.42 -17.92 0.70
C GLN A 8 -13.64 -18.11 -0.21
N ASP A 9 -14.84 -17.80 0.31
CA ASP A 9 -16.07 -17.85 -0.48
C ASP A 9 -16.03 -16.83 -1.63
N ARG A 10 -15.42 -15.67 -1.38
CA ARG A 10 -15.22 -14.64 -2.41
C ARG A 10 -14.25 -15.11 -3.49
N PHE A 11 -13.17 -15.79 -3.16
CA PHE A 11 -12.25 -16.33 -4.17
C PHE A 11 -12.96 -17.29 -5.10
N SER A 12 -13.77 -18.23 -4.55
CA SER A 12 -14.59 -19.14 -5.31
C SER A 12 -15.60 -18.43 -6.22
N PHE A 13 -16.19 -17.34 -5.74
CA PHE A 13 -17.10 -16.50 -6.52
C PHE A 13 -16.37 -15.79 -7.67
N TYR A 14 -15.21 -15.18 -7.42
CA TYR A 14 -14.43 -14.46 -8.44
C TYR A 14 -13.92 -15.39 -9.53
N ALA A 15 -13.49 -16.61 -9.19
CA ALA A 15 -13.11 -17.63 -10.15
C ALA A 15 -14.25 -17.96 -11.14
N LYS A 16 -15.49 -18.11 -10.62
CA LYS A 16 -16.69 -18.36 -11.43
C LYS A 16 -17.09 -17.15 -12.28
N LEU A 17 -16.93 -15.93 -11.75
CA LEU A 17 -17.31 -14.69 -12.43
C LEU A 17 -16.42 -14.39 -13.64
N LYS A 18 -15.17 -14.83 -13.64
CA LYS A 18 -14.15 -14.62 -14.68
C LYS A 18 -14.00 -13.15 -15.11
N LYS A 19 -14.07 -12.24 -14.15
CA LYS A 19 -13.87 -10.80 -14.36
C LYS A 19 -12.60 -10.32 -13.62
N PRO A 20 -11.96 -9.24 -14.09
CA PRO A 20 -10.87 -8.61 -13.36
C PRO A 20 -11.29 -8.21 -11.94
N VAL A 21 -10.42 -8.43 -10.96
CA VAL A 21 -10.70 -8.13 -9.54
C VAL A 21 -9.63 -7.21 -8.96
N LEU A 22 -10.07 -6.10 -8.35
CA LEU A 22 -9.23 -5.20 -7.56
C LEU A 22 -9.42 -5.48 -6.07
N PHE A 23 -8.38 -5.99 -5.41
CA PHE A 23 -8.32 -6.17 -3.96
C PHE A 23 -7.73 -4.93 -3.29
N CYS A 24 -8.55 -4.22 -2.51
CA CYS A 24 -8.12 -3.09 -1.68
C CYS A 24 -8.08 -3.45 -0.18
N THR A 25 -8.19 -4.73 0.16
CA THR A 25 -8.14 -5.21 1.54
C THR A 25 -6.71 -5.19 2.05
N SER A 26 -6.49 -4.57 3.21
CA SER A 26 -5.21 -4.58 3.92
C SER A 26 -5.09 -5.80 4.85
N GLY A 27 -3.86 -6.13 5.24
CA GLY A 27 -3.60 -7.18 6.23
C GLY A 27 -3.87 -8.60 5.74
N LEU A 28 -3.77 -8.86 4.44
CA LEU A 28 -3.84 -10.22 3.88
C LEU A 28 -2.69 -11.06 4.41
N GLY A 29 -3.00 -12.27 4.89
CA GLY A 29 -2.00 -13.25 5.33
C GLY A 29 -1.37 -14.01 4.17
N SER A 30 -0.34 -14.82 4.46
CA SER A 30 0.37 -15.61 3.44
C SER A 30 -0.55 -16.54 2.66
N ASN A 31 -1.43 -17.27 3.35
CA ASN A 31 -2.37 -18.20 2.70
C ASN A 31 -3.32 -17.47 1.74
N GLU A 32 -3.83 -16.30 2.15
CA GLU A 32 -4.71 -15.48 1.31
C GLU A 32 -3.99 -14.93 0.09
N LEU A 33 -2.71 -14.56 0.24
CA LEU A 33 -1.87 -14.12 -0.87
C LEU A 33 -1.57 -15.26 -1.85
N ASP A 34 -1.34 -16.48 -1.36
CA ASP A 34 -1.16 -17.67 -2.20
C ASP A 34 -2.43 -18.00 -2.98
N ASP A 35 -3.60 -17.93 -2.34
CA ASP A 35 -4.90 -18.13 -3.03
C ASP A 35 -5.13 -17.07 -4.11
N ILE A 36 -4.81 -15.81 -3.84
CA ILE A 36 -4.88 -14.72 -4.83
C ILE A 36 -3.91 -14.99 -5.99
N LYS A 37 -2.69 -15.44 -5.69
CA LYS A 37 -1.70 -15.78 -6.71
C LYS A 37 -2.19 -16.95 -7.59
N ASN A 38 -2.80 -17.97 -7.02
CA ASN A 38 -3.40 -19.07 -7.76
C ASN A 38 -4.55 -18.56 -8.65
N LEU A 39 -5.46 -17.76 -8.09
CA LEU A 39 -6.58 -17.18 -8.83
C LEU A 39 -6.12 -16.26 -9.97
N SER A 40 -4.96 -15.61 -9.84
CA SER A 40 -4.40 -14.75 -10.87
C SER A 40 -3.95 -15.49 -12.14
N GLN A 41 -3.83 -16.80 -12.07
CA GLN A 41 -3.60 -17.66 -13.25
C GLN A 41 -4.87 -17.83 -14.10
N GLU A 42 -6.03 -17.53 -13.54
CA GLU A 42 -7.32 -17.68 -14.22
C GLU A 42 -7.91 -16.32 -14.65
N ILE A 43 -7.74 -15.29 -13.83
CA ILE A 43 -8.30 -13.94 -14.05
C ILE A 43 -7.27 -12.85 -13.75
N PRO A 44 -7.39 -11.64 -14.34
CA PRO A 44 -6.57 -10.50 -13.93
C PRO A 44 -6.88 -10.10 -12.48
N ILE A 45 -5.86 -9.97 -11.66
CA ILE A 45 -6.00 -9.52 -10.27
C ILE A 45 -5.06 -8.35 -10.01
N PHE A 46 -5.55 -7.33 -9.32
CA PHE A 46 -4.77 -6.20 -8.86
C PHE A 46 -4.87 -6.10 -7.34
N ILE A 47 -3.72 -6.09 -6.65
CA ILE A 47 -3.66 -5.86 -5.19
C ILE A 47 -3.21 -4.43 -4.93
N ALA A 48 -4.07 -3.65 -4.27
CA ALA A 48 -3.79 -2.27 -3.87
C ALA A 48 -4.38 -1.96 -2.48
N PRO A 49 -3.73 -2.35 -1.38
CA PRO A 49 -4.16 -1.99 -0.03
C PRO A 49 -4.23 -0.49 0.19
N ASN A 50 -3.40 0.26 -0.51
CA ASN A 50 -3.48 1.71 -0.66
C ASN A 50 -3.51 2.04 -2.16
N THR A 51 -4.57 2.71 -2.61
CA THR A 51 -4.79 3.06 -4.01
C THR A 51 -4.24 4.44 -4.40
N SER A 52 -3.56 5.14 -3.50
CA SER A 52 -2.90 6.41 -3.82
C SER A 52 -1.69 6.18 -4.73
N ILE A 53 -1.76 6.69 -5.96
CA ILE A 53 -0.65 6.64 -6.93
C ILE A 53 0.57 7.40 -6.38
N ILE A 54 0.35 8.51 -5.68
CA ILE A 54 1.43 9.31 -5.07
C ILE A 54 2.17 8.50 -3.98
N ILE A 55 1.45 7.72 -3.16
CA ILE A 55 2.09 6.82 -2.18
C ILE A 55 2.90 5.73 -2.90
N ALA A 56 2.39 5.15 -3.97
CA ALA A 56 3.13 4.15 -4.73
C ALA A 56 4.42 4.73 -5.34
N LEU A 57 4.34 5.93 -5.93
CA LEU A 57 5.51 6.65 -6.44
C LEU A 57 6.51 6.98 -5.33
N MET A 58 6.02 7.43 -4.18
CA MET A 58 6.88 7.71 -3.02
C MET A 58 7.60 6.44 -2.54
N GLN A 59 6.95 5.28 -2.53
CA GLN A 59 7.58 4.00 -2.20
C GLN A 59 8.68 3.63 -3.20
N ASP A 60 8.42 3.77 -4.50
CA ASP A 60 9.42 3.52 -5.55
C ASP A 60 10.64 4.46 -5.41
N LEU A 61 10.42 5.75 -5.12
CA LEU A 61 11.51 6.70 -4.91
C LEU A 61 12.33 6.38 -3.65
N VAL A 62 11.68 6.07 -2.54
CA VAL A 62 12.35 5.67 -1.29
C VAL A 62 13.21 4.41 -1.51
N GLU A 63 12.65 3.40 -2.18
CA GLU A 63 13.37 2.17 -2.51
C GLU A 63 14.60 2.44 -3.37
N LYS A 64 14.48 3.30 -4.39
CA LYS A 64 15.62 3.69 -5.25
C LYS A 64 16.70 4.40 -4.47
N VAL A 65 16.36 5.31 -3.56
CA VAL A 65 17.34 6.02 -2.73
C VAL A 65 18.06 5.05 -1.80
N LEU A 66 17.33 4.16 -1.11
CA LEU A 66 17.93 3.14 -0.23
C LEU A 66 18.85 2.16 -0.97
N ASN A 67 18.48 1.78 -2.19
CA ASN A 67 19.32 0.91 -3.04
C ASN A 67 20.55 1.62 -3.59
N PHE A 68 20.51 2.96 -3.69
CA PHE A 68 21.65 3.76 -4.16
C PHE A 68 22.70 3.97 -3.06
N ASP A 69 22.25 4.20 -1.82
CA ASP A 69 23.14 4.39 -0.66
C ASP A 69 22.56 3.68 0.58
N GLU A 70 23.07 2.47 0.82
CA GLU A 70 22.68 1.63 1.97
C GLU A 70 23.16 2.20 3.33
N SER A 71 24.02 3.21 3.34
CA SER A 71 24.53 3.83 4.57
C SER A 71 23.55 4.87 5.18
N LEU A 72 22.55 5.29 4.41
CA LEU A 72 21.55 6.26 4.88
C LEU A 72 20.76 5.70 6.07
N GLN A 73 20.60 6.53 7.07
CA GLN A 73 19.66 6.30 8.15
C GLN A 73 18.25 6.66 7.69
N ILE A 74 17.25 6.00 8.24
CA ILE A 74 15.85 6.23 7.92
C ILE A 74 15.02 6.45 9.17
N GLU A 75 14.16 7.47 9.14
CA GLU A 75 13.09 7.69 10.11
C GLU A 75 11.74 7.69 9.40
N ILE A 76 10.76 7.04 10.03
CA ILE A 76 9.39 6.93 9.52
C ILE A 76 8.44 7.48 10.57
N SER A 77 7.65 8.46 10.19
CA SER A 77 6.58 8.98 11.03
C SER A 77 5.27 9.09 10.26
N GLU A 78 4.15 8.93 10.97
CA GLU A 78 2.83 9.00 10.37
C GLU A 78 1.80 9.56 11.33
N LYS A 79 0.78 10.21 10.79
CA LYS A 79 -0.36 10.72 11.55
C LYS A 79 -1.66 10.32 10.90
N HIS A 80 -2.62 9.90 11.73
CA HIS A 80 -3.99 9.65 11.35
C HIS A 80 -4.96 10.21 12.41
N HIS A 81 -6.24 10.25 12.07
CA HIS A 81 -7.31 10.64 12.98
C HIS A 81 -7.37 9.70 14.21
N GLU A 82 -7.90 10.20 15.33
CA GLU A 82 -7.95 9.49 16.61
C GLU A 82 -8.67 8.14 16.56
N SER A 83 -9.72 8.02 15.74
CA SER A 83 -10.51 6.78 15.62
C SER A 83 -9.86 5.69 14.76
N LYS A 84 -8.64 5.89 14.22
CA LYS A 84 -7.92 4.84 13.50
C LYS A 84 -7.29 3.84 14.48
N LEU A 85 -7.71 2.58 14.38
CA LEU A 85 -7.35 1.53 15.34
C LEU A 85 -5.94 0.99 15.14
N ASP A 86 -5.53 0.74 13.89
CA ASP A 86 -4.20 0.21 13.58
C ASP A 86 -3.10 1.27 13.80
N LYS A 87 -2.08 0.88 14.54
CA LYS A 87 -0.93 1.73 14.88
C LYS A 87 0.33 0.86 15.01
N PRO A 88 1.31 1.01 14.10
CA PRO A 88 1.35 1.90 12.93
C PRO A 88 0.32 1.56 11.83
N SER A 89 0.15 2.49 10.88
CA SER A 89 -0.70 2.27 9.72
C SER A 89 -0.08 1.28 8.73
N GLY A 90 -0.92 0.56 7.95
CA GLY A 90 -0.43 -0.37 6.94
C GLY A 90 0.49 0.28 5.89
N THR A 91 0.31 1.57 5.59
CA THR A 91 1.21 2.33 4.69
C THR A 91 2.57 2.56 5.34
N ALA A 92 2.62 2.93 6.62
CA ALA A 92 3.88 3.10 7.35
C ALA A 92 4.64 1.77 7.47
N LEU A 93 3.93 0.67 7.74
CA LEU A 93 4.51 -0.68 7.76
C LEU A 93 5.08 -1.08 6.38
N SER A 94 4.46 -0.66 5.28
CA SER A 94 4.99 -0.94 3.94
C SER A 94 6.31 -0.19 3.67
N PHE A 95 6.46 1.04 4.14
CA PHE A 95 7.74 1.77 4.09
C PHE A 95 8.80 1.13 4.99
N ALA A 96 8.44 0.73 6.20
CA ALA A 96 9.36 0.06 7.12
C ALA A 96 9.89 -1.25 6.53
N LYS A 97 9.03 -2.00 5.83
CA LYS A 97 9.43 -3.21 5.12
C LYS A 97 10.45 -2.95 4.01
N LEU A 98 10.29 -1.86 3.22
CA LEU A 98 11.26 -1.47 2.20
C LEU A 98 12.64 -1.17 2.81
N ALA A 99 12.65 -0.55 3.98
CA ALA A 99 13.86 -0.15 4.70
C ALA A 99 14.42 -1.23 5.64
N ASN A 100 13.81 -2.41 5.71
CA ASN A 100 14.11 -3.44 6.72
C ASN A 100 14.13 -2.88 8.16
N LEU A 101 13.22 -1.95 8.46
CA LEU A 101 13.09 -1.28 9.74
C LEU A 101 12.07 -2.00 10.62
N GLU A 102 12.38 -2.14 11.92
CA GLU A 102 11.44 -2.71 12.89
C GLU A 102 10.22 -1.79 13.09
N GLU A 103 9.04 -2.38 13.23
CA GLU A 103 7.77 -1.68 13.46
C GLU A 103 7.82 -0.75 14.67
N SER A 104 8.52 -1.16 15.74
CA SER A 104 8.70 -0.40 16.97
C SER A 104 9.39 0.96 16.79
N LYS A 105 10.09 1.15 15.66
CA LYS A 105 10.80 2.39 15.33
C LYS A 105 9.95 3.39 14.52
N ILE A 106 8.71 3.05 14.20
CA ILE A 106 7.79 3.95 13.50
C ILE A 106 7.12 4.88 14.51
N GLU A 107 7.30 6.18 14.35
CA GLU A 107 6.59 7.17 15.14
C GLU A 107 5.18 7.40 14.60
N SER A 108 4.17 7.06 15.40
CA SER A 108 2.77 7.09 14.98
C SER A 108 1.93 8.02 15.84
N PHE A 109 1.25 8.98 15.22
CA PHE A 109 0.35 9.93 15.86
C PHE A 109 -1.12 9.59 15.57
N ARG A 110 -1.97 9.80 16.58
CA ARG A 110 -3.43 9.67 16.49
C ARG A 110 -4.06 10.92 17.05
N GLU A 111 -4.36 11.88 16.15
CA GLU A 111 -4.75 13.23 16.52
C GLU A 111 -5.74 13.82 15.53
N GLY A 112 -6.75 14.54 16.04
CA GLY A 112 -7.74 15.24 15.24
C GLY A 112 -8.78 14.33 14.61
N GLU A 113 -9.73 14.94 13.90
CA GLU A 113 -10.91 14.24 13.37
C GLU A 113 -10.73 13.70 11.96
N ALA A 114 -9.83 14.28 11.16
CA ALA A 114 -9.65 13.92 9.74
C ALA A 114 -8.22 14.18 9.24
N GLY A 115 -7.95 13.66 8.04
CA GLY A 115 -6.65 13.80 7.37
C GLY A 115 -5.62 12.78 7.86
N ASN A 116 -4.60 12.61 7.06
CA ASN A 116 -3.44 11.81 7.41
C ASN A 116 -2.20 12.33 6.68
N TRP A 117 -1.05 11.99 7.21
CA TRP A 117 0.22 12.15 6.49
C TRP A 117 1.17 11.01 6.83
N HIS A 118 2.12 10.77 5.91
CA HIS A 118 3.27 9.89 6.10
C HIS A 118 4.52 10.67 5.73
N LYS A 119 5.54 10.58 6.55
CA LYS A 119 6.83 11.24 6.35
C LYS A 119 7.95 10.21 6.46
N ILE A 120 8.85 10.23 5.51
CA ILE A 120 10.05 9.40 5.43
C ILE A 120 11.24 10.34 5.32
N GLN A 121 12.16 10.27 6.25
CA GLN A 121 13.42 11.02 6.26
C GLN A 121 14.56 10.04 6.05
N LEU A 122 15.41 10.33 5.07
CA LEU A 122 16.61 9.59 4.74
C LEU A 122 17.78 10.53 4.94
N PHE A 123 18.75 10.20 5.76
CA PHE A 123 19.78 11.14 6.15
C PHE A 123 21.11 10.48 6.48
N ASN A 124 22.18 11.27 6.40
CA ASN A 124 23.49 10.98 6.93
C ASN A 124 24.01 12.19 7.72
N ASN A 125 25.31 12.23 8.04
CA ASN A 125 25.90 13.34 8.81
C ASN A 125 25.96 14.68 8.05
N PHE A 126 25.66 14.71 6.76
CA PHE A 126 25.91 15.87 5.87
C PHE A 126 24.66 16.39 5.19
N GLU A 127 23.64 15.52 4.99
CA GLU A 127 22.44 15.87 4.21
C GLU A 127 21.24 15.05 4.65
N GLU A 128 20.07 15.55 4.32
CA GLU A 128 18.78 14.93 4.57
C GLU A 128 17.88 15.04 3.37
N LEU A 129 17.12 13.97 3.08
CA LEU A 129 16.07 13.95 2.09
C LEU A 129 14.75 13.59 2.76
N GLU A 130 13.75 14.47 2.67
CA GLU A 130 12.41 14.25 3.22
C GLU A 130 11.40 13.97 2.10
N PHE A 131 10.68 12.88 2.23
CA PHE A 131 9.46 12.61 1.48
C PHE A 131 8.25 12.73 2.39
N LYS A 132 7.29 13.57 2.01
CA LYS A 132 6.05 13.73 2.78
C LYS A 132 4.83 13.70 1.89
N HIS A 133 3.90 12.81 2.21
CA HIS A 133 2.59 12.73 1.59
C HIS A 133 1.52 13.12 2.62
N SER A 134 0.60 13.98 2.24
CA SER A 134 -0.54 14.38 3.07
C SER A 134 -1.85 14.21 2.30
N ALA A 135 -2.85 13.63 2.95
CA ALA A 135 -4.18 13.46 2.42
C ALA A 135 -5.21 14.14 3.33
N SER A 136 -5.88 15.16 2.81
CA SER A 136 -6.94 15.88 3.52
C SER A 136 -8.31 15.21 3.38
N ASN A 137 -8.49 14.36 2.35
CA ASN A 137 -9.76 13.74 2.03
C ASN A 137 -9.58 12.31 1.54
N ARG A 138 -10.46 11.40 1.98
CA ARG A 138 -10.45 9.98 1.58
C ARG A 138 -10.85 9.74 0.11
N SER A 139 -11.39 10.74 -0.59
CA SER A 139 -11.72 10.63 -2.01
C SER A 139 -10.52 10.29 -2.89
N ILE A 140 -9.28 10.57 -2.44
CA ILE A 140 -8.05 10.19 -3.15
C ILE A 140 -7.99 8.67 -3.38
N TYR A 141 -8.44 7.87 -2.41
CA TYR A 141 -8.43 6.41 -2.52
C TYR A 141 -9.48 5.90 -3.51
N ALA A 142 -10.67 6.50 -3.52
CA ALA A 142 -11.70 6.18 -4.51
C ALA A 142 -11.25 6.56 -5.92
N GLN A 143 -10.67 7.75 -6.10
CA GLN A 143 -10.12 8.19 -7.38
C GLN A 143 -8.96 7.29 -7.83
N GLY A 144 -8.08 6.92 -6.92
CA GLY A 144 -6.98 5.99 -7.18
C GLY A 144 -7.51 4.61 -7.63
N ALA A 145 -8.50 4.06 -6.95
CA ALA A 145 -9.14 2.80 -7.34
C ALA A 145 -9.74 2.87 -8.75
N LEU A 146 -10.42 3.97 -9.10
CA LEU A 146 -10.95 4.19 -10.45
C LEU A 146 -9.83 4.25 -11.51
N ASN A 147 -8.71 4.90 -11.20
CA ASN A 147 -7.57 4.95 -12.10
C ASN A 147 -6.95 3.56 -12.31
N VAL A 148 -6.79 2.78 -11.23
CA VAL A 148 -6.34 1.38 -11.30
C VAL A 148 -7.29 0.58 -12.20
N VAL A 149 -8.60 0.66 -11.98
CA VAL A 149 -9.58 -0.09 -12.76
C VAL A 149 -9.50 0.27 -14.25
N LYS A 150 -9.43 1.55 -14.60
CA LYS A 150 -9.28 2.02 -15.99
C LYS A 150 -8.04 1.44 -16.67
N TRP A 151 -6.93 1.33 -15.93
CA TRP A 151 -5.68 0.83 -16.46
C TRP A 151 -5.70 -0.69 -16.65
N PHE A 152 -6.34 -1.44 -15.72
CA PHE A 152 -6.11 -2.87 -15.63
C PHE A 152 -7.27 -3.75 -16.14
N TYR A 153 -8.49 -3.21 -16.35
CA TYR A 153 -9.67 -4.03 -16.67
C TYR A 153 -9.57 -4.84 -17.97
N GLN A 154 -8.69 -4.45 -18.90
CA GLN A 154 -8.40 -5.17 -20.16
C GLN A 154 -7.04 -5.90 -20.16
N LYS A 155 -6.33 -5.89 -19.05
CA LYS A 155 -5.04 -6.57 -18.96
C LYS A 155 -5.22 -8.09 -18.96
N PRO A 156 -4.22 -8.84 -19.45
CA PRO A 156 -4.26 -10.30 -19.41
C PRO A 156 -4.29 -10.80 -17.96
N LYS A 157 -4.65 -12.07 -17.79
CA LYS A 157 -4.56 -12.75 -16.50
C LYS A 157 -3.13 -12.68 -15.97
N ASN A 158 -2.97 -12.13 -14.80
CA ASN A 158 -1.73 -11.97 -14.04
C ASN A 158 -2.05 -11.33 -12.70
N LEU A 159 -1.06 -11.27 -11.82
CA LEU A 159 -1.11 -10.52 -10.56
C LEU A 159 -0.40 -9.18 -10.74
N TYR A 160 -1.12 -8.09 -10.46
CA TYR A 160 -0.66 -6.72 -10.62
C TYR A 160 -0.62 -6.00 -9.27
N TYR A 161 0.27 -5.03 -9.16
CA TYR A 161 0.49 -4.20 -7.98
C TYR A 161 0.61 -2.73 -8.37
N MET A 162 0.56 -1.83 -7.38
CA MET A 162 0.68 -0.38 -7.62
C MET A 162 1.97 0.00 -8.34
N GLN A 163 3.07 -0.70 -8.08
CA GLN A 163 4.37 -0.52 -8.75
C GLN A 163 4.33 -0.83 -10.26
N THR A 164 3.35 -1.60 -10.70
CA THR A 164 3.15 -1.88 -12.14
C THR A 164 2.55 -0.69 -12.91
N LEU A 165 2.04 0.33 -12.19
CA LEU A 165 1.47 1.55 -12.78
C LEU A 165 2.51 2.64 -13.03
N ILE A 166 3.63 2.58 -12.34
CA ILE A 166 4.75 3.52 -12.37
C ILE A 166 5.98 2.86 -12.96
#